data_61130fa1d65ee15926f2deb9dd0a2432
#
_entry.id   61130fa1d65ee15926f2deb9dd0a2432
#
_cell.length_a   1.000
_cell.length_b   1.000
_cell.length_c   1.000
_cell.angle_alpha   90.00
_cell.angle_beta   90.00
_cell.angle_gamma   90.00
#
_symmetry.space_group_name_H-M   'P 1'
#
loop_
_entity.id
_entity.type
_entity.pdbx_description
1 polymer ?
#
loop_
_entity_poly.entity_id
_entity_poly.type
_entity_poly.pdbx_seq_one_letter_code
_entity_poly.pdbx_strand_id
1 'polypeptide(L)'
;MKRVLISFAALALVAGCGVRPTEVLDGGAPASGIPEGMRIYFASDQGLRGVSRPGNEVTSLEAVVKLLMAGPNEAELAAGLADLTAITGEFSATAAEGQVTVRLPRTPVGGVAGMAAGQLVCSLARAESLLHGTRPDAVRVTVVAQGGTVGPYQCSQFLAG
;
A
#
# COMPACT_ATOMS: atom_id res chain seq x y z
N MET A 1 -5.98 -49.45 -67.71
CA MET A 1 -6.39 -49.67 -66.31
C MET A 1 -5.17 -49.41 -65.39
N LYS A 2 -4.57 -48.22 -65.42
CA LYS A 2 -3.38 -47.90 -64.64
C LYS A 2 -3.40 -46.44 -64.01
N ARG A 3 -4.56 -45.80 -63.95
CA ARG A 3 -4.66 -44.39 -63.52
C ARG A 3 -5.54 -44.13 -62.29
N VAL A 4 -6.04 -45.18 -61.63
CA VAL A 4 -7.01 -45.05 -60.52
C VAL A 4 -6.38 -45.32 -59.14
N LEU A 5 -5.15 -45.81 -59.10
CA LEU A 5 -4.50 -46.22 -57.83
C LEU A 5 -3.62 -45.17 -57.18
N ILE A 6 -3.47 -43.97 -57.74
CA ILE A 6 -2.63 -42.90 -57.18
C ILE A 6 -3.40 -41.85 -56.32
N SER A 7 -4.73 -41.87 -56.42
CA SER A 7 -5.53 -40.85 -55.72
C SER A 7 -5.93 -41.19 -54.28
N PHE A 8 -5.54 -42.33 -53.73
CA PHE A 8 -5.94 -42.75 -52.38
C PHE A 8 -4.81 -42.61 -51.32
N ALA A 9 -3.59 -42.23 -51.72
CA ALA A 9 -2.45 -42.14 -50.80
C ALA A 9 -2.23 -40.71 -50.20
N ALA A 10 -2.99 -39.70 -50.63
CA ALA A 10 -2.77 -38.30 -50.22
C ALA A 10 -3.66 -37.81 -49.10
N LEU A 11 -4.55 -38.66 -48.54
CA LEU A 11 -5.55 -38.22 -47.55
C LEU A 11 -5.28 -38.68 -46.11
N ALA A 12 -4.09 -39.23 -45.83
CA ALA A 12 -3.77 -39.83 -44.52
C ALA A 12 -2.80 -38.98 -43.64
N LEU A 13 -2.50 -37.73 -44.00
CA LEU A 13 -1.48 -36.93 -43.27
C LEU A 13 -2.05 -35.72 -42.52
N VAL A 14 -3.33 -35.65 -42.26
CA VAL A 14 -3.94 -34.57 -41.47
C VAL A 14 -4.52 -35.10 -40.14
N ALA A 15 -3.91 -36.14 -39.59
CA ALA A 15 -4.29 -36.64 -38.28
C ALA A 15 -3.18 -36.37 -37.27
N GLY A 16 -3.29 -35.27 -36.51
CA GLY A 16 -2.63 -35.28 -35.24
C GLY A 16 -1.79 -34.09 -34.85
N CYS A 17 -2.40 -33.00 -34.53
CA CYS A 17 -1.93 -32.22 -33.38
C CYS A 17 -3.15 -32.04 -32.46
N GLY A 18 -3.61 -33.13 -31.88
CA GLY A 18 -4.50 -33.08 -30.72
C GLY A 18 -3.71 -32.56 -29.53
N VAL A 19 -3.78 -31.25 -29.27
CA VAL A 19 -3.41 -30.72 -27.97
C VAL A 19 -4.35 -31.40 -26.98
N ARG A 20 -3.82 -32.30 -26.15
CA ARG A 20 -4.58 -32.83 -25.01
C ARG A 20 -5.00 -31.66 -24.17
N PRO A 21 -6.29 -31.46 -23.85
CA PRO A 21 -6.66 -30.49 -22.86
C PRO A 21 -5.91 -30.86 -21.57
N THR A 22 -4.97 -30.00 -21.14
CA THR A 22 -4.39 -30.10 -19.82
C THR A 22 -5.56 -29.91 -18.85
N GLU A 23 -5.76 -30.87 -17.95
CA GLU A 23 -6.71 -30.69 -16.86
C GLU A 23 -6.44 -29.33 -16.23
N VAL A 24 -7.50 -28.55 -16.03
CA VAL A 24 -7.41 -27.32 -15.25
C VAL A 24 -7.00 -27.76 -13.86
N LEU A 25 -5.72 -27.58 -13.52
CA LEU A 25 -5.27 -27.74 -12.15
C LEU A 25 -6.13 -26.76 -11.33
N ASP A 26 -6.98 -27.30 -10.47
CA ASP A 26 -7.68 -26.51 -9.48
C ASP A 26 -6.60 -25.87 -8.61
N GLY A 27 -6.31 -24.60 -8.83
CA GLY A 27 -5.28 -23.84 -8.15
C GLY A 27 -5.58 -23.59 -6.66
N GLY A 28 -6.59 -24.27 -6.12
CA GLY A 28 -7.10 -24.03 -4.78
C GLY A 28 -7.86 -22.70 -4.69
N ALA A 29 -8.42 -22.43 -3.54
CA ALA A 29 -9.02 -21.14 -3.28
C ALA A 29 -7.97 -20.04 -3.54
N PRO A 30 -8.30 -18.96 -4.26
CA PRO A 30 -7.38 -17.84 -4.45
C PRO A 30 -6.87 -17.43 -3.08
N ALA A 31 -5.54 -17.21 -2.98
CA ALA A 31 -4.93 -16.80 -1.73
C ALA A 31 -5.77 -15.67 -1.14
N SER A 32 -6.51 -15.96 -0.10
CA SER A 32 -7.40 -15.03 0.56
C SER A 32 -6.52 -13.97 1.19
N GLY A 33 -6.45 -12.83 0.52
CA GLY A 33 -5.92 -11.58 1.01
C GLY A 33 -4.45 -11.63 1.41
N ILE A 34 -3.68 -10.69 0.88
CA ILE A 34 -2.46 -10.24 1.56
C ILE A 34 -2.89 -9.94 3.00
N PRO A 35 -2.22 -10.52 4.02
CA PRO A 35 -2.55 -10.20 5.41
C PRO A 35 -2.71 -8.69 5.53
N GLU A 36 -3.80 -8.24 6.11
CA GLU A 36 -4.07 -6.81 6.32
C GLU A 36 -3.10 -6.25 7.37
N GLY A 37 -1.81 -6.41 7.12
CA GLY A 37 -0.73 -5.94 7.96
C GLY A 37 -0.56 -4.43 7.93
N MET A 38 0.31 -3.94 8.78
CA MET A 38 0.70 -2.54 8.80
C MET A 38 1.33 -2.13 7.47
N ARG A 39 0.92 -0.97 6.98
CA ARG A 39 1.54 -0.27 5.84
C ARG A 39 1.99 1.11 6.26
N ILE A 40 3.23 1.45 5.93
CA ILE A 40 3.75 2.80 6.02
C ILE A 40 3.74 3.40 4.62
N TYR A 41 3.36 4.66 4.50
CA TYR A 41 3.30 5.35 3.21
C TYR A 41 4.48 6.28 3.04
N PHE A 42 5.20 6.14 1.94
CA PHE A 42 6.31 6.99 1.53
C PHE A 42 5.99 7.68 0.20
N ALA A 43 6.65 8.80 -0.04
CA ALA A 43 6.55 9.50 -1.31
C ALA A 43 7.35 8.78 -2.39
N SER A 44 6.85 8.85 -3.63
CA SER A 44 7.55 8.47 -4.86
C SER A 44 7.29 9.52 -5.94
N ASP A 45 7.90 9.35 -7.10
CA ASP A 45 7.65 10.16 -8.30
C ASP A 45 6.20 10.07 -8.81
N GLN A 46 5.49 8.99 -8.44
CA GLN A 46 4.10 8.74 -8.84
C GLN A 46 3.09 9.02 -7.71
N GLY A 47 3.50 9.65 -6.61
CA GLY A 47 2.65 9.92 -5.46
C GLY A 47 2.97 9.04 -4.26
N LEU A 48 2.00 8.83 -3.37
CA LEU A 48 2.19 8.00 -2.18
C LEU A 48 2.16 6.52 -2.51
N ARG A 49 3.14 5.79 -1.95
CA ARG A 49 3.22 4.34 -2.05
C ARG A 49 3.24 3.70 -0.67
N GLY A 50 2.26 2.82 -0.41
CA GLY A 50 2.19 2.04 0.82
C GLY A 50 3.11 0.82 0.75
N VAL A 51 4.02 0.70 1.71
CA VAL A 51 4.92 -0.45 1.86
C VAL A 51 4.57 -1.25 3.10
N SER A 52 4.58 -2.57 2.98
CA SER A 52 4.26 -3.47 4.07
C SER A 52 5.40 -3.53 5.09
N ARG A 53 5.04 -3.63 6.37
CA ARG A 53 5.97 -3.87 7.49
C ARG A 53 5.59 -5.18 8.17
N PRO A 54 5.91 -6.35 7.55
CA PRO A 54 5.63 -7.64 8.16
C PRO A 54 6.38 -7.78 9.48
N GLY A 55 5.73 -8.38 10.48
CA GLY A 55 6.33 -8.57 11.80
C GLY A 55 6.26 -7.35 12.75
N ASN A 56 5.81 -6.19 12.27
CA ASN A 56 5.51 -5.06 13.15
C ASN A 56 4.01 -5.10 13.51
N GLU A 57 3.70 -5.57 14.70
CA GLU A 57 2.36 -5.40 15.26
C GLU A 57 2.13 -3.92 15.59
N VAL A 58 0.96 -3.42 15.18
CA VAL A 58 0.56 -2.05 15.54
C VAL A 58 0.04 -2.08 16.97
N THR A 59 0.82 -1.56 17.88
CA THR A 59 0.47 -1.47 19.32
C THR A 59 -0.07 -0.09 19.71
N SER A 60 0.28 0.94 18.95
CA SER A 60 -0.21 2.31 19.15
C SER A 60 0.01 3.16 17.90
N LEU A 61 -0.64 4.32 17.85
CA LEU A 61 -0.42 5.31 16.78
C LEU A 61 1.00 5.89 16.84
N GLU A 62 1.57 6.06 18.03
CA GLU A 62 2.94 6.54 18.21
C GLU A 62 3.96 5.54 17.65
N ALA A 63 3.71 4.23 17.77
CA ALA A 63 4.58 3.21 17.16
C ALA A 63 4.66 3.38 15.64
N VAL A 64 3.54 3.75 15.01
CA VAL A 64 3.47 4.01 13.57
C VAL A 64 4.20 5.28 13.17
N VAL A 65 4.10 6.34 13.97
CA VAL A 65 4.88 7.56 13.73
C VAL A 65 6.39 7.26 13.83
N LYS A 66 6.82 6.42 14.79
CA LYS A 66 8.22 5.97 14.89
C LYS A 66 8.67 5.18 13.66
N LEU A 67 7.82 4.29 13.15
CA LEU A 67 8.11 3.53 11.93
C LEU A 67 8.24 4.45 10.70
N LEU A 68 7.41 5.49 10.62
CA LEU A 68 7.51 6.48 9.56
C LEU A 68 8.83 7.28 9.68
N MET A 69 9.17 7.73 10.90
CA MET A 69 10.43 8.44 11.18
C MET A 69 11.69 7.60 10.93
N ALA A 70 11.60 6.27 11.01
CA ALA A 70 12.70 5.37 10.64
C ALA A 70 13.00 5.41 9.14
N GLY A 71 12.07 5.89 8.34
CA GLY A 71 12.21 6.07 6.91
C GLY A 71 12.12 4.79 6.09
N PRO A 72 12.33 4.91 4.76
CA PRO A 72 12.45 3.80 3.84
C PRO A 72 13.73 3.00 4.10
N ASN A 73 13.68 1.68 3.92
CA ASN A 73 14.87 0.84 3.93
C ASN A 73 15.67 0.98 2.62
N GLU A 74 16.86 0.33 2.54
CA GLU A 74 17.74 0.42 1.36
C GLU A 74 17.06 0.02 0.05
N ALA A 75 16.26 -1.04 0.05
CA ALA A 75 15.56 -1.50 -1.14
C ALA A 75 14.44 -0.51 -1.56
N GLU A 76 13.78 0.10 -0.61
CA GLU A 76 12.76 1.12 -0.82
C GLU A 76 13.37 2.43 -1.32
N LEU A 77 14.51 2.84 -0.76
CA LEU A 77 15.29 3.97 -1.26
C LEU A 77 15.76 3.73 -2.71
N ALA A 78 16.27 2.53 -3.00
CA ALA A 78 16.66 2.14 -4.36
C ALA A 78 15.47 2.13 -5.33
N ALA A 79 14.26 1.88 -4.81
CA ALA A 79 13.01 1.97 -5.58
C ALA A 79 12.43 3.39 -5.68
N GLY A 80 13.18 4.42 -5.24
CA GLY A 80 12.80 5.83 -5.34
C GLY A 80 11.79 6.30 -4.28
N LEU A 81 11.65 5.57 -3.16
CA LEU A 81 10.80 6.00 -2.07
C LEU A 81 11.57 6.96 -1.14
N ALA A 82 10.87 7.97 -0.65
CA ALA A 82 11.44 8.98 0.24
C ALA A 82 10.50 9.31 1.40
N ASP A 83 11.08 9.55 2.57
CA ASP A 83 10.38 10.25 3.65
C ASP A 83 10.52 11.75 3.44
N LEU A 84 9.40 12.43 3.34
CA LEU A 84 9.32 13.88 3.22
C LEU A 84 8.92 14.55 4.54
N THR A 85 8.65 13.78 5.58
CA THR A 85 8.29 14.34 6.88
C THR A 85 9.55 14.85 7.57
N ALA A 86 9.43 16.04 8.13
CA ALA A 86 10.52 16.63 8.95
C ALA A 86 10.21 16.48 10.45
N ILE A 87 9.64 15.32 10.85
CA ILE A 87 9.25 15.08 12.24
C ILE A 87 10.47 15.01 13.12
N THR A 88 10.52 15.88 14.14
CA THR A 88 11.60 15.94 15.09
C THR A 88 11.09 16.08 16.53
N GLY A 89 11.86 15.54 17.47
CA GLY A 89 11.60 15.66 18.89
C GLY A 89 10.41 14.83 19.37
N GLU A 90 9.77 15.32 20.44
CA GLU A 90 8.64 14.66 21.06
C GLU A 90 7.39 14.78 20.21
N PHE A 91 6.56 13.75 20.26
CA PHE A 91 5.26 13.73 19.62
C PHE A 91 4.27 12.90 20.44
N SER A 92 3.00 13.11 20.20
CA SER A 92 1.92 12.25 20.71
C SER A 92 0.86 12.06 19.64
N ALA A 93 0.16 10.95 19.70
CA ALA A 93 -0.96 10.65 18.82
C ALA A 93 -2.11 10.09 19.64
N THR A 94 -3.30 10.59 19.40
CA THR A 94 -4.54 10.14 20.06
C THR A 94 -5.62 9.89 19.02
N ALA A 95 -6.51 8.95 19.30
CA ALA A 95 -7.67 8.69 18.47
C ALA A 95 -8.94 8.59 19.31
N ALA A 96 -10.03 9.09 18.77
CA ALA A 96 -11.37 8.92 19.28
C ALA A 96 -12.34 8.90 18.10
N GLU A 97 -13.16 7.85 17.99
CA GLU A 97 -14.21 7.74 16.97
C GLU A 97 -13.72 7.98 15.52
N GLY A 98 -12.54 7.46 15.18
CA GLY A 98 -11.93 7.64 13.86
C GLY A 98 -11.32 9.02 13.62
N GLN A 99 -11.33 9.90 14.63
CA GLN A 99 -10.61 11.18 14.59
C GLN A 99 -9.25 11.00 15.25
N VAL A 100 -8.20 11.09 14.45
CA VAL A 100 -6.80 10.99 14.92
C VAL A 100 -6.22 12.40 15.03
N THR A 101 -5.62 12.71 16.17
CA THR A 101 -4.89 13.96 16.37
C THR A 101 -3.44 13.64 16.69
N VAL A 102 -2.52 14.16 15.88
CA VAL A 102 -1.07 14.08 16.12
C VAL A 102 -0.55 15.45 16.53
N ARG A 103 0.22 15.50 17.61
CA ARG A 103 0.89 16.71 18.09
C ARG A 103 2.39 16.60 17.86
N LEU A 104 2.94 17.59 17.18
CA LEU A 104 4.35 17.66 16.76
C LEU A 104 4.92 19.03 17.17
N PRO A 105 5.13 19.31 18.47
CA PRO A 105 5.42 20.65 18.96
C PRO A 105 6.74 21.23 18.46
N ARG A 106 7.68 20.37 18.01
CA ARG A 106 8.99 20.78 17.50
C ARG A 106 9.13 20.69 15.98
N THR A 107 8.10 20.18 15.29
CA THR A 107 8.11 20.06 13.84
C THR A 107 7.39 21.27 13.24
N PRO A 108 8.05 22.06 12.38
CA PRO A 108 7.39 23.16 11.68
C PRO A 108 6.23 22.64 10.84
N VAL A 109 5.13 23.39 10.76
CA VAL A 109 3.94 23.00 10.00
C VAL A 109 4.24 22.73 8.51
N GLY A 110 5.20 23.44 7.92
CA GLY A 110 5.67 23.19 6.56
C GLY A 110 6.33 21.82 6.35
N GLY A 111 6.91 21.23 7.40
CA GLY A 111 7.53 19.91 7.36
C GLY A 111 6.53 18.74 7.40
N VAL A 112 5.25 19.04 7.57
CA VAL A 112 4.15 18.07 7.57
C VAL A 112 2.97 18.58 6.73
N ALA A 113 3.28 19.30 5.65
CA ALA A 113 2.29 19.80 4.69
C ALA A 113 2.40 19.06 3.34
N GLY A 114 1.37 19.17 2.51
CA GLY A 114 1.36 18.54 1.19
C GLY A 114 1.58 17.03 1.25
N MET A 115 2.51 16.49 0.46
CA MET A 115 2.80 15.05 0.39
C MET A 115 3.35 14.50 1.71
N ALA A 116 4.09 15.29 2.49
CA ALA A 116 4.55 14.93 3.83
C ALA A 116 3.36 14.69 4.79
N ALA A 117 2.32 15.54 4.72
CA ALA A 117 1.06 15.29 5.44
C ALA A 117 0.42 13.99 4.99
N GLY A 118 0.40 13.71 3.68
CA GLY A 118 -0.16 12.49 3.12
C GLY A 118 0.51 11.23 3.66
N GLN A 119 1.84 11.21 3.79
CA GLN A 119 2.58 10.09 4.39
C GLN A 119 2.09 9.79 5.80
N LEU A 120 1.99 10.81 6.63
CA LEU A 120 1.54 10.69 8.02
C LEU A 120 0.06 10.30 8.09
N VAL A 121 -0.79 10.96 7.32
CA VAL A 121 -2.25 10.72 7.29
C VAL A 121 -2.56 9.28 6.86
N CYS A 122 -1.98 8.79 5.77
CA CYS A 122 -2.27 7.45 5.25
C CYS A 122 -1.73 6.35 6.17
N SER A 123 -0.54 6.55 6.75
CA SER A 123 0.04 5.60 7.70
C SER A 123 -0.80 5.51 8.98
N LEU A 124 -1.27 6.64 9.51
CA LEU A 124 -2.12 6.66 10.70
C LEU A 124 -3.54 6.19 10.45
N ALA A 125 -4.13 6.49 9.29
CA ALA A 125 -5.43 5.95 8.91
C ALA A 125 -5.42 4.43 8.86
N ARG A 126 -4.33 3.84 8.33
CA ARG A 126 -4.14 2.39 8.34
C ARG A 126 -3.95 1.83 9.75
N ALA A 127 -3.17 2.52 10.59
CA ALA A 127 -2.96 2.13 11.98
C ALA A 127 -4.27 2.15 12.79
N GLU A 128 -5.04 3.21 12.69
CA GLU A 128 -6.34 3.34 13.35
C GLU A 128 -7.31 2.24 12.95
N SER A 129 -7.31 1.89 11.66
CA SER A 129 -8.10 0.77 11.16
C SER A 129 -7.70 -0.57 11.80
N LEU A 130 -6.41 -0.80 12.00
CA LEU A 130 -5.91 -2.04 12.62
C LEU A 130 -6.16 -2.08 14.13
N LEU A 131 -6.04 -0.94 14.81
CA LEU A 131 -6.20 -0.84 16.26
C LEU A 131 -7.66 -0.90 16.70
N HIS A 132 -8.55 -0.23 15.97
CA HIS A 132 -9.92 0.01 16.42
C HIS A 132 -10.99 -0.45 15.42
N GLY A 133 -10.60 -1.03 14.28
CA GLY A 133 -11.55 -1.53 13.27
C GLY A 133 -12.24 -0.43 12.47
N THR A 134 -11.86 0.82 12.63
CA THR A 134 -12.40 1.94 11.84
C THR A 134 -12.03 1.76 10.38
N ARG A 135 -12.98 1.95 9.46
CA ARG A 135 -12.66 1.89 8.02
C ARG A 135 -11.63 2.96 7.66
N PRO A 136 -10.55 2.64 6.93
CA PRO A 136 -9.47 3.59 6.63
C PRO A 136 -9.96 4.85 5.91
N ASP A 137 -10.99 4.74 5.08
CA ASP A 137 -11.61 5.84 4.35
C ASP A 137 -12.48 6.76 5.23
N ALA A 138 -12.85 6.30 6.44
CA ALA A 138 -13.58 7.09 7.42
C ALA A 138 -12.67 7.83 8.40
N VAL A 139 -11.38 7.43 8.49
CA VAL A 139 -10.44 8.05 9.42
C VAL A 139 -10.08 9.46 8.97
N ARG A 140 -10.11 10.40 9.91
CA ARG A 140 -9.70 11.79 9.70
C ARG A 140 -8.52 12.13 10.59
N VAL A 141 -7.47 12.67 10.02
CA VAL A 141 -6.23 12.98 10.73
C VAL A 141 -6.00 14.49 10.77
N THR A 142 -5.81 15.01 11.97
CA THR A 142 -5.41 16.40 12.21
C THR A 142 -3.99 16.41 12.75
N VAL A 143 -3.13 17.24 12.19
CA VAL A 143 -1.74 17.41 12.65
C VAL A 143 -1.58 18.80 13.25
N VAL A 144 -1.27 18.85 14.53
CA VAL A 144 -0.96 20.07 15.28
C VAL A 144 0.56 20.18 15.38
N ALA A 145 1.14 21.07 14.59
CA ALA A 145 2.57 21.27 14.48
C ALA A 145 2.98 22.65 14.98
N GLN A 146 4.30 22.89 15.05
CA GLN A 146 4.81 24.21 15.40
C GLN A 146 4.38 25.23 14.33
N GLY A 147 3.69 26.26 14.76
CA GLY A 147 3.23 27.34 13.89
C GLY A 147 1.89 27.11 13.20
N GLY A 148 1.23 25.96 13.43
CA GLY A 148 -0.11 25.77 12.85
C GLY A 148 -0.66 24.37 12.95
N THR A 149 -1.85 24.21 12.37
CA THR A 149 -2.57 22.95 12.29
C THR A 149 -2.94 22.69 10.83
N VAL A 150 -2.79 21.43 10.39
CA VAL A 150 -3.24 20.97 9.07
C VAL A 150 -4.25 19.85 9.21
N GLY A 151 -5.16 19.78 8.28
CA GLY A 151 -6.28 18.83 8.30
C GLY A 151 -7.58 19.44 8.87
N PRO A 152 -8.59 18.61 9.22
CA PRO A 152 -8.56 17.14 9.16
C PRO A 152 -8.50 16.60 7.72
N TYR A 153 -7.64 15.65 7.48
CA TYR A 153 -7.45 15.00 6.17
C TYR A 153 -7.86 13.54 6.19
N GLN A 154 -8.30 13.05 5.04
CA GLN A 154 -8.47 11.62 4.75
C GLN A 154 -7.35 11.14 3.82
N CYS A 155 -6.92 9.88 3.95
CA CYS A 155 -5.88 9.32 3.10
C CYS A 155 -6.22 9.39 1.60
N SER A 156 -7.49 9.23 1.24
CA SER A 156 -7.96 9.30 -0.15
C SER A 156 -7.61 10.62 -0.85
N GLN A 157 -7.44 11.71 -0.11
CA GLN A 157 -7.07 13.02 -0.67
C GLN A 157 -5.62 13.05 -1.23
N PHE A 158 -4.79 12.09 -0.83
CA PHE A 158 -3.38 11.99 -1.22
C PHE A 158 -3.07 10.80 -2.14
N LEU A 159 -4.03 9.89 -2.31
CA LEU A 159 -3.87 8.72 -3.17
C LEU A 159 -4.45 8.93 -4.58
N ALA A 160 -5.20 10.00 -4.79
CA ALA A 160 -5.75 10.36 -6.09
C ALA A 160 -4.68 11.12 -6.89
N GLY A 161 -3.96 10.39 -7.74
CA GLY A 161 -3.02 10.87 -8.72
C GLY A 161 -3.18 10.08 -10.01
#